data_fced5c844a4a760900a1e4bbaec07823
#
_entry.id   fced5c844a4a760900a1e4bbaec07823
#
_cell.length_a   1.000
_cell.length_b   1.000
_cell.length_c   1.000
_cell.angle_alpha   90.00
_cell.angle_beta   90.00
_cell.angle_gamma   90.00
#
_symmetry.space_group_name_H-M   'P 1'
#
loop_
_entity.id
_entity.type
_entity.pdbx_description
1 polymer ?
#
loop_
_entity_poly.entity_id
_entity_poly.type
_entity_poly.pdbx_seq_one_letter_code
_entity_poly.pdbx_strand_id
1 'polypeptide(L)'
;YRFVIKPGVATQIEVKAALFVRTKVQKLGVAPLTSMYLHGAMDERHFDDFRPQVHDSEGLAMLTGNGEWLWRPLNNPVRLRISAYQDNNPRGFGLLQRDRQFGDYQDLEANYHARPSIWVEPQGDWGKGSVQLIEIPSTAERYDNIAAFWTPDKAVEAGQQLEFNYRLSF
;
A
#
# COMPACT_ATOMS: atom_id res chain seq x y z
N TYR A 1 3.35 -13.91 -13.84
CA TYR A 1 2.24 -12.95 -13.67
C TYR A 1 1.44 -12.82 -14.97
N ARG A 2 0.13 -12.74 -14.84
CA ARG A 2 -0.78 -12.36 -15.91
C ARG A 2 -1.61 -11.17 -15.42
N PHE A 3 -1.67 -10.12 -16.25
CA PHE A 3 -2.45 -8.93 -15.98
C PHE A 3 -3.55 -8.78 -17.05
N VAL A 4 -4.75 -8.43 -16.62
CA VAL A 4 -5.86 -8.04 -17.50
C VAL A 4 -6.33 -6.67 -17.05
N ILE A 5 -6.06 -5.65 -17.88
CA ILE A 5 -6.38 -4.25 -17.58
C ILE A 5 -7.74 -3.93 -18.18
N LYS A 6 -8.63 -3.37 -17.35
CA LYS A 6 -9.98 -2.92 -17.72
C LYS A 6 -10.08 -1.43 -17.44
N PRO A 7 -9.90 -0.56 -18.45
CA PRO A 7 -10.09 0.88 -18.28
C PRO A 7 -11.55 1.19 -17.98
N GLY A 8 -11.79 2.26 -17.20
CA GLY A 8 -13.13 2.71 -16.86
C GLY A 8 -13.09 3.93 -15.95
N VAL A 9 -14.23 4.28 -15.36
CA VAL A 9 -14.31 5.34 -14.34
C VAL A 9 -13.38 5.02 -13.16
N ALA A 10 -13.31 3.75 -12.80
CA ALA A 10 -12.24 3.17 -11.99
C ALA A 10 -11.49 2.16 -12.86
N THR A 11 -10.20 2.37 -13.08
CA THR A 11 -9.37 1.40 -13.78
C THR A 11 -9.18 0.18 -12.89
N GLN A 12 -9.46 -1.01 -13.44
CA GLN A 12 -9.27 -2.27 -12.73
C GLN A 12 -8.21 -3.13 -13.42
N ILE A 13 -7.40 -3.82 -12.62
CA ILE A 13 -6.40 -4.77 -13.11
C ILE A 13 -6.59 -6.10 -12.38
N GLU A 14 -6.98 -7.13 -13.12
CA GLU A 14 -7.00 -8.50 -12.60
C GLU A 14 -5.58 -9.06 -12.67
N VAL A 15 -5.07 -9.53 -11.54
CA VAL A 15 -3.72 -10.09 -11.43
C VAL A 15 -3.80 -11.55 -11.04
N LYS A 16 -3.12 -12.41 -11.82
CA LYS A 16 -2.86 -13.80 -11.47
C LYS A 16 -1.35 -14.00 -11.31
N ALA A 17 -0.92 -14.37 -10.11
CA ALA A 17 0.47 -14.57 -9.77
C ALA A 17 0.71 -16.03 -9.41
N ALA A 18 1.58 -16.73 -10.15
CA ALA A 18 2.09 -18.03 -9.80
C ALA A 18 3.57 -17.92 -9.44
N LEU A 19 3.93 -18.35 -8.24
CA LEU A 19 5.27 -18.26 -7.69
C LEU A 19 5.86 -19.66 -7.54
N PHE A 20 7.02 -19.89 -8.14
CA PHE A 20 7.79 -21.13 -8.03
C PHE A 20 9.02 -20.87 -7.18
N VAL A 21 9.00 -21.32 -5.94
CA VAL A 21 10.01 -20.99 -4.94
C VAL A 21 11.23 -21.89 -5.07
N ARG A 22 12.39 -21.33 -5.39
CA ARG A 22 13.64 -22.08 -5.58
C ARG A 22 14.45 -22.24 -4.30
N THR A 23 14.38 -21.27 -3.41
CA THR A 23 15.05 -21.28 -2.11
C THR A 23 14.07 -20.83 -1.04
N LYS A 24 14.28 -21.20 0.21
CA LYS A 24 13.42 -20.80 1.33
C LYS A 24 13.30 -19.27 1.41
N VAL A 25 12.06 -18.78 1.46
CA VAL A 25 11.73 -17.36 1.63
C VAL A 25 11.11 -17.18 3.01
N GLN A 26 11.81 -16.49 3.91
CA GLN A 26 11.36 -16.29 5.29
C GLN A 26 10.15 -15.35 5.36
N LYS A 27 10.11 -14.33 4.52
CA LYS A 27 9.05 -13.34 4.46
C LYS A 27 8.75 -12.99 3.02
N LEU A 28 7.60 -13.41 2.53
CA LEU A 28 7.14 -13.16 1.17
C LEU A 28 6.19 -11.94 1.18
N GLY A 29 6.47 -10.94 0.36
CA GLY A 29 5.55 -9.82 0.10
C GLY A 29 4.66 -10.13 -1.11
N VAL A 30 3.36 -10.02 -0.95
CA VAL A 30 2.35 -10.25 -1.99
C VAL A 30 1.57 -8.96 -2.24
N ALA A 31 1.27 -8.66 -3.52
CA ALA A 31 0.59 -7.45 -3.96
C ALA A 31 1.21 -6.17 -3.38
N PRO A 32 2.51 -5.93 -3.62
CA PRO A 32 3.19 -4.77 -3.05
C PRO A 32 2.68 -3.48 -3.66
N LEU A 33 2.49 -2.48 -2.79
CA LEU A 33 2.16 -1.10 -3.09
C LEU A 33 3.31 -0.22 -2.61
N THR A 34 3.67 0.78 -3.38
CA THR A 34 4.61 1.84 -2.98
C THR A 34 3.94 3.19 -3.05
N SER A 35 4.40 4.12 -2.23
CA SER A 35 3.91 5.48 -2.19
C SER A 35 4.96 6.39 -1.58
N MET A 36 4.72 7.69 -1.66
CA MET A 36 5.53 8.72 -1.02
C MET A 36 4.69 9.48 0.00
N TYR A 37 5.28 9.72 1.17
CA TYR A 37 4.72 10.59 2.21
C TYR A 37 5.84 11.40 2.85
N LEU A 38 5.85 12.71 2.59
CA LEU A 38 6.81 13.62 3.20
C LEU A 38 6.23 14.30 4.43
N HIS A 39 5.09 14.97 4.29
CA HIS A 39 4.28 15.53 5.38
C HIS A 39 2.82 15.68 4.96
N GLY A 40 1.94 15.73 5.95
CA GLY A 40 0.51 15.92 5.78
C GLY A 40 -0.08 16.88 6.82
N ALA A 41 -1.39 17.16 6.72
CA ALA A 41 -2.08 18.13 7.56
C ALA A 41 -2.04 17.82 9.06
N MET A 42 -1.80 16.57 9.45
CA MET A 42 -1.79 16.12 10.85
C MET A 42 -0.37 16.00 11.43
N ASP A 43 0.68 16.35 10.65
CA ASP A 43 2.05 16.25 11.12
C ASP A 43 2.44 17.46 11.96
N GLU A 44 3.07 17.20 13.10
CA GLU A 44 3.73 18.22 13.91
C GLU A 44 5.09 18.64 13.32
N ARG A 45 5.61 17.86 12.38
CA ARG A 45 6.91 18.10 11.77
C ARG A 45 6.80 19.12 10.66
N HIS A 46 7.48 20.23 10.83
CA HIS A 46 7.53 21.30 9.85
C HIS A 46 8.71 21.12 8.89
N PHE A 47 8.41 21.16 7.61
CA PHE A 47 9.40 21.31 6.54
C PHE A 47 9.45 22.79 6.13
N ASP A 48 10.57 23.23 5.61
CA ASP A 48 10.68 24.56 4.96
C ASP A 48 10.02 24.46 3.56
N ASP A 49 8.69 24.34 3.56
CA ASP A 49 7.86 24.13 2.39
C ASP A 49 6.53 24.88 2.58
N PHE A 50 6.14 25.66 1.57
CA PHE A 50 4.88 26.43 1.64
C PHE A 50 3.64 25.55 1.43
N ARG A 51 3.80 24.35 0.84
CA ARG A 51 2.72 23.43 0.55
C ARG A 51 2.15 22.85 1.84
N PRO A 52 0.82 22.85 2.02
CA PRO A 52 0.21 22.29 3.24
C PRO A 52 0.48 20.79 3.42
N GLN A 53 0.48 20.04 2.31
CA GLN A 53 0.69 18.59 2.30
C GLN A 53 1.53 18.18 1.10
N VAL A 54 2.39 17.16 1.28
CA VAL A 54 3.21 16.58 0.21
C VAL A 54 3.21 15.05 0.37
N HIS A 55 2.32 14.38 -0.36
CA HIS A 55 2.20 12.92 -0.34
C HIS A 55 1.37 12.39 -1.50
N ASP A 56 1.69 11.19 -1.96
CA ASP A 56 0.90 10.44 -2.95
C ASP A 56 -0.27 9.70 -2.31
N SER A 57 -0.13 9.31 -1.05
CA SER A 57 -1.17 8.66 -0.25
C SER A 57 -1.16 9.21 1.17
N GLU A 58 -2.32 9.29 1.79
CA GLU A 58 -2.53 9.81 3.14
C GLU A 58 -2.57 8.71 4.20
N GLY A 59 -3.04 7.52 3.81
CA GLY A 59 -3.21 6.42 4.76
C GLY A 59 -3.35 5.05 4.13
N LEU A 60 -3.09 4.04 4.96
CA LEU A 60 -3.40 2.65 4.69
C LEU A 60 -4.81 2.35 5.20
N ALA A 61 -5.70 1.95 4.28
CA ALA A 61 -7.00 1.38 4.61
C ALA A 61 -6.93 -0.14 4.53
N MET A 62 -7.66 -0.84 5.39
CA MET A 62 -7.76 -2.29 5.40
C MET A 62 -9.21 -2.70 5.68
N LEU A 63 -9.69 -3.71 4.96
CA LEU A 63 -10.92 -4.43 5.26
C LEU A 63 -10.54 -5.84 5.66
N THR A 64 -10.70 -6.15 6.94
CA THR A 64 -10.31 -7.45 7.51
C THR A 64 -11.20 -8.59 7.04
N GLY A 65 -10.73 -9.82 7.21
CA GLY A 65 -11.52 -11.03 6.96
C GLY A 65 -12.83 -11.06 7.74
N ASN A 66 -12.86 -10.47 8.94
CA ASN A 66 -14.06 -10.36 9.79
C ASN A 66 -14.97 -9.18 9.39
N GLY A 67 -14.59 -8.35 8.42
CA GLY A 67 -15.39 -7.23 7.94
C GLY A 67 -15.18 -5.92 8.70
N GLU A 68 -14.15 -5.81 9.50
CA GLU A 68 -13.77 -4.58 10.19
C GLU A 68 -12.99 -3.66 9.25
N TRP A 69 -13.34 -2.38 9.21
CA TRP A 69 -12.56 -1.35 8.53
C TRP A 69 -11.55 -0.73 9.48
N LEU A 70 -10.28 -0.71 9.05
CA LEU A 70 -9.19 -0.05 9.74
C LEU A 70 -8.62 1.06 8.87
N TRP A 71 -8.28 2.19 9.50
CA TRP A 71 -7.55 3.29 8.88
C TRP A 71 -6.29 3.59 9.66
N ARG A 72 -5.18 3.63 8.97
CA ARG A 72 -3.88 3.97 9.53
C ARG A 72 -3.29 5.14 8.76
N PRO A 73 -3.30 6.37 9.32
CA PRO A 73 -2.59 7.50 8.73
C PRO A 73 -1.12 7.16 8.52
N LEU A 74 -0.57 7.58 7.38
CA LEU A 74 0.86 7.46 7.11
C LEU A 74 1.65 8.47 7.91
N ASN A 75 2.94 8.21 8.02
CA ASN A 75 3.88 9.05 8.71
C ASN A 75 5.21 9.06 7.97
N ASN A 76 5.97 10.14 8.14
CA ASN A 76 7.38 10.20 7.81
C ASN A 76 8.19 10.15 9.12
N PRO A 77 8.51 8.94 9.62
CA PRO A 77 9.07 8.78 10.95
C PRO A 77 10.54 9.20 10.99
N VAL A 78 11.07 9.44 12.19
CA VAL A 78 12.51 9.73 12.39
C VAL A 78 13.37 8.46 12.20
N ARG A 79 12.78 7.28 12.39
CA ARG A 79 13.45 5.97 12.22
C ARG A 79 12.52 5.04 11.45
N LEU A 80 13.11 4.06 10.75
CA LEU A 80 12.36 3.00 10.07
C LEU A 80 11.29 2.43 11.00
N ARG A 81 10.06 2.43 10.52
CA ARG A 81 8.89 1.88 11.22
C ARG A 81 8.29 0.75 10.38
N ILE A 82 8.02 -0.36 11.02
CA ILE A 82 7.35 -1.50 10.42
C ILE A 82 6.15 -1.83 11.30
N SER A 83 4.96 -1.77 10.73
CA SER A 83 3.71 -2.14 11.39
C SER A 83 3.13 -3.38 10.72
N ALA A 84 2.63 -4.33 11.50
CA ALA A 84 2.05 -5.57 11.02
C ALA A 84 0.63 -5.71 11.57
N TYR A 85 -0.35 -5.82 10.68
CA TYR A 85 -1.76 -5.99 11.01
C TYR A 85 -2.17 -7.42 10.69
N GLN A 86 -2.25 -8.24 11.73
CA GLN A 86 -2.57 -9.67 11.64
C GLN A 86 -4.01 -9.87 11.17
N ASP A 87 -4.21 -10.79 10.23
CA ASP A 87 -5.53 -11.10 9.72
C ASP A 87 -5.59 -12.54 9.18
N ASN A 88 -6.78 -12.98 8.84
CA ASN A 88 -7.03 -14.25 8.16
C ASN A 88 -8.00 -13.99 7.00
N ASN A 89 -7.54 -14.25 5.78
CA ASN A 89 -8.28 -13.98 4.55
C ASN A 89 -8.73 -12.51 4.47
N PRO A 90 -7.80 -11.55 4.33
CA PRO A 90 -8.13 -10.14 4.21
C PRO A 90 -9.06 -9.92 3.02
N ARG A 91 -10.07 -9.06 3.20
CA ARG A 91 -10.98 -8.69 2.10
C ARG A 91 -10.43 -7.56 1.24
N GLY A 92 -9.48 -6.80 1.76
CA GLY A 92 -8.77 -5.79 0.98
C GLY A 92 -7.84 -4.92 1.80
N PHE A 93 -6.92 -4.27 1.12
CA PHE A 93 -6.06 -3.22 1.68
C PHE A 93 -5.61 -2.27 0.58
N GLY A 94 -5.27 -1.06 0.94
CA GLY A 94 -4.84 -0.08 -0.06
C GLY A 94 -4.25 1.18 0.52
N LEU A 95 -3.49 1.87 -0.30
CA LEU A 95 -2.95 3.20 -0.02
C LEU A 95 -3.88 4.24 -0.65
N LEU A 96 -4.52 5.04 0.20
CA LEU A 96 -5.57 5.94 -0.23
C LEU A 96 -5.17 7.40 -0.03
N GLN A 97 -5.60 8.22 -0.99
CA GLN A 97 -5.55 9.68 -0.95
C GLN A 97 -6.97 10.19 -0.74
N ARG A 98 -7.28 10.84 0.37
CA ARG A 98 -8.62 11.33 0.70
C ARG A 98 -8.79 12.79 0.30
N ASP A 99 -7.81 13.62 0.62
CA ASP A 99 -7.84 15.03 0.22
C ASP A 99 -7.62 15.16 -1.28
N ARG A 100 -8.54 15.86 -1.96
CA ARG A 100 -8.60 15.92 -3.41
C ARG A 100 -8.68 17.34 -3.97
N GLN A 101 -8.55 18.33 -3.12
CA GLN A 101 -8.59 19.71 -3.58
C GLN A 101 -7.18 20.23 -3.83
N PHE A 102 -7.01 20.99 -4.89
CA PHE A 102 -5.72 21.62 -5.19
C PHE A 102 -5.18 22.45 -4.02
N GLY A 103 -6.08 23.14 -3.30
CA GLY A 103 -5.73 23.96 -2.14
C GLY A 103 -5.05 23.19 -0.99
N ASP A 104 -5.30 21.88 -0.89
CA ASP A 104 -4.70 21.04 0.15
C ASP A 104 -3.20 20.80 -0.09
N TYR A 105 -2.73 20.92 -1.35
CA TYR A 105 -1.37 20.63 -1.76
C TYR A 105 -0.64 21.83 -2.36
N GLN A 106 -1.33 22.64 -3.14
CA GLN A 106 -0.80 23.81 -3.86
C GLN A 106 0.40 23.48 -4.75
N ASP A 107 0.41 22.27 -5.33
CA ASP A 107 1.49 21.76 -6.17
C ASP A 107 1.05 21.68 -7.63
N LEU A 108 1.72 22.46 -8.49
CA LEU A 108 1.45 22.51 -9.93
C LEU A 108 2.28 21.50 -10.74
N GLU A 109 3.31 20.92 -10.14
CA GLU A 109 4.22 20.00 -10.80
C GLU A 109 3.79 18.55 -10.58
N ALA A 110 3.74 18.11 -9.33
CA ALA A 110 3.43 16.73 -8.97
C ALA A 110 1.93 16.42 -8.98
N ASN A 111 1.06 17.48 -8.84
CA ASN A 111 -0.40 17.34 -8.85
C ASN A 111 -0.91 16.31 -7.85
N TYR A 112 -0.46 16.36 -6.59
CA TYR A 112 -0.79 15.39 -5.55
C TYR A 112 -2.29 15.20 -5.33
N HIS A 113 -3.10 16.26 -5.47
CA HIS A 113 -4.57 16.20 -5.37
C HIS A 113 -5.19 15.24 -6.41
N ALA A 114 -4.51 15.00 -7.53
CA ALA A 114 -4.97 14.13 -8.63
C ALA A 114 -4.38 12.72 -8.57
N ARG A 115 -3.47 12.43 -7.62
CA ARG A 115 -2.86 11.10 -7.48
C ARG A 115 -3.90 10.03 -7.16
N PRO A 116 -3.90 8.88 -7.85
CA PRO A 116 -4.90 7.84 -7.63
C PRO A 116 -4.70 7.17 -6.27
N SER A 117 -5.80 6.78 -5.65
CA SER A 117 -5.77 5.74 -4.61
C SER A 117 -5.58 4.37 -5.26
N ILE A 118 -5.02 3.42 -4.54
CA ILE A 118 -4.90 2.04 -5.00
C ILE A 118 -5.47 1.08 -3.94
N TRP A 119 -6.33 0.16 -4.39
CA TRP A 119 -6.94 -0.86 -3.56
C TRP A 119 -6.65 -2.25 -4.08
N VAL A 120 -6.16 -3.14 -3.22
CA VAL A 120 -5.96 -4.56 -3.48
C VAL A 120 -7.15 -5.31 -2.92
N GLU A 121 -7.82 -6.08 -3.77
CA GLU A 121 -8.91 -6.99 -3.40
C GLU A 121 -8.45 -8.44 -3.65
N PRO A 122 -8.09 -9.20 -2.62
CA PRO A 122 -7.78 -10.62 -2.74
C PRO A 122 -8.89 -11.43 -3.41
N GLN A 123 -8.54 -12.36 -4.25
CA GLN A 123 -9.45 -13.30 -4.89
C GLN A 123 -9.15 -14.72 -4.41
N GLY A 124 -10.09 -15.33 -3.69
CA GLY A 124 -9.88 -16.60 -3.00
C GLY A 124 -9.22 -16.45 -1.64
N ASP A 125 -8.79 -17.56 -1.09
CA ASP A 125 -8.24 -17.63 0.27
C ASP A 125 -6.73 -17.34 0.28
N TRP A 126 -6.33 -16.28 0.97
CA TRP A 126 -4.94 -15.95 1.20
C TRP A 126 -4.41 -16.48 2.55
N GLY A 127 -5.30 -17.03 3.38
CA GLY A 127 -4.98 -17.66 4.65
C GLY A 127 -4.60 -16.68 5.75
N LYS A 128 -3.87 -17.19 6.75
CA LYS A 128 -3.34 -16.39 7.85
C LYS A 128 -2.09 -15.62 7.42
N GLY A 129 -1.99 -14.38 7.90
CA GLY A 129 -0.85 -13.53 7.62
C GLY A 129 -1.04 -12.13 8.18
N SER A 130 -0.43 -11.14 7.56
CA SER A 130 -0.57 -9.75 7.95
C SER A 130 -0.39 -8.80 6.78
N VAL A 131 -1.10 -7.69 6.81
CA VAL A 131 -0.75 -6.50 6.02
C VAL A 131 0.42 -5.83 6.72
N GLN A 132 1.52 -5.65 5.99
CA GLN A 132 2.70 -4.93 6.46
C GLN A 132 2.66 -3.51 5.94
N LEU A 133 2.99 -2.54 6.79
CA LEU A 133 3.25 -1.16 6.42
C LEU A 133 4.68 -0.82 6.82
N ILE A 134 5.46 -0.39 5.84
CA ILE A 134 6.84 0.07 6.03
C ILE A 134 6.88 1.57 5.75
N GLU A 135 7.33 2.33 6.75
CA GLU A 135 7.50 3.78 6.69
C GLU A 135 9.00 4.07 6.89
N ILE A 136 9.65 4.56 5.83
CA ILE A 136 11.08 4.84 5.81
C ILE A 136 11.28 6.34 6.01
N PRO A 137 12.21 6.80 6.86
CA PRO A 137 12.53 8.22 6.98
C PRO A 137 12.92 8.82 5.63
N SER A 138 12.31 9.95 5.27
CA SER A 138 12.66 10.68 4.06
C SER A 138 12.83 12.17 4.34
N THR A 139 13.77 12.79 3.63
CA THR A 139 14.01 14.23 3.64
C THR A 139 13.57 14.91 2.35
N ALA A 140 13.10 14.14 1.38
CA ALA A 140 12.70 14.66 0.08
C ALA A 140 11.60 13.81 -0.57
N GLU A 141 10.68 14.48 -1.26
CA GLU A 141 9.52 13.89 -1.94
C GLU A 141 9.87 12.96 -3.11
N ARG A 142 11.08 13.05 -3.65
CA ARG A 142 11.56 12.21 -4.76
C ARG A 142 11.77 10.73 -4.40
N TYR A 143 11.67 10.38 -3.13
CA TYR A 143 11.87 9.02 -2.64
C TYR A 143 10.55 8.40 -2.21
N ASP A 144 10.17 7.30 -2.84
CA ASP A 144 9.10 6.45 -2.36
C ASP A 144 9.51 5.84 -1.02
N ASN A 145 8.93 6.34 0.04
CA ASN A 145 9.31 5.96 1.40
C ASN A 145 8.24 5.12 2.12
N ILE A 146 7.18 4.79 1.43
CA ILE A 146 6.07 3.98 1.93
C ILE A 146 5.98 2.70 1.13
N ALA A 147 5.85 1.56 1.82
CA ALA A 147 5.49 0.30 1.19
C ALA A 147 4.43 -0.43 2.02
N ALA A 148 3.44 -1.02 1.33
CA ALA A 148 2.45 -1.88 1.95
C ALA A 148 2.30 -3.18 1.14
N PHE A 149 2.13 -4.33 1.81
CA PHE A 149 1.97 -5.62 1.16
C PHE A 149 1.40 -6.65 2.13
N TRP A 150 0.80 -7.70 1.60
CA TRP A 150 0.44 -8.87 2.38
C TRP A 150 1.65 -9.79 2.58
N THR A 151 1.77 -10.37 3.79
CA THR A 151 2.76 -11.41 4.09
C THR A 151 2.04 -12.62 4.70
N PRO A 152 2.14 -13.82 4.10
CA PRO A 152 1.70 -15.05 4.75
C PRO A 152 2.42 -15.29 6.08
N ASP A 153 1.73 -15.88 7.04
CA ASP A 153 2.24 -16.13 8.40
C ASP A 153 3.42 -17.12 8.42
N LYS A 154 3.47 -18.03 7.45
CA LYS A 154 4.51 -19.04 7.36
C LYS A 154 5.55 -18.70 6.30
N ALA A 155 6.80 -19.03 6.60
CA ALA A 155 7.86 -19.04 5.59
C ALA A 155 7.48 -20.01 4.44
N VAL A 156 7.93 -19.66 3.24
CA VAL A 156 7.71 -20.49 2.05
C VAL A 156 8.94 -21.33 1.80
N GLU A 157 8.77 -22.63 1.73
CA GLU A 157 9.88 -23.58 1.55
C GLU A 157 10.26 -23.72 0.06
N ALA A 158 11.49 -24.14 -0.18
CA ALA A 158 11.96 -24.44 -1.52
C ALA A 158 11.10 -25.56 -2.17
N GLY A 159 10.79 -25.40 -3.45
CA GLY A 159 9.98 -26.36 -4.21
C GLY A 159 8.47 -26.13 -4.09
N GLN A 160 8.01 -25.21 -3.24
CA GLN A 160 6.60 -24.87 -3.17
C GLN A 160 6.16 -24.02 -4.38
N GLN A 161 4.95 -24.27 -4.84
CA GLN A 161 4.22 -23.42 -5.76
C GLN A 161 3.09 -22.74 -5.02
N LEU A 162 2.98 -21.41 -5.18
CA LEU A 162 1.94 -20.60 -4.60
C LEU A 162 1.21 -19.84 -5.70
N GLU A 163 -0.09 -19.63 -5.51
CA GLU A 163 -0.91 -18.82 -6.38
C GLU A 163 -1.61 -17.75 -5.57
N PHE A 164 -1.50 -16.50 -6.04
CA PHE A 164 -2.21 -15.35 -5.49
C PHE A 164 -2.94 -14.64 -6.63
N ASN A 165 -4.25 -14.62 -6.52
CA ASN A 165 -5.10 -13.87 -7.43
C ASN A 165 -5.66 -12.65 -6.70
N TYR A 166 -5.70 -11.51 -7.37
CA TYR A 166 -6.24 -10.29 -6.79
C TYR A 166 -6.64 -9.28 -7.87
N ARG A 167 -7.48 -8.34 -7.48
CA ARG A 167 -7.84 -7.19 -8.29
C ARG A 167 -7.19 -5.94 -7.70
N LEU A 168 -6.64 -5.10 -8.58
CA LEU A 168 -6.27 -3.73 -8.25
C LEU A 168 -7.35 -2.80 -8.79
N SER A 169 -7.72 -1.80 -8.00
CA SER A 169 -8.62 -0.71 -8.41
C SER A 169 -7.95 0.64 -8.13
N PHE A 170 -8.05 1.55 -9.13
CA PHE A 170 -7.47 2.89 -9.08
C PHE A 170 -8.55 3.94 -9.18
#